data_9e44cd0886af260f897034860a92b230
#
_entry.id   9e44cd0886af260f897034860a92b230
#
_cell.length_a   1.000
_cell.length_b   1.000
_cell.length_c   1.000
_cell.angle_alpha   90.00
_cell.angle_beta   90.00
_cell.angle_gamma   90.00
#
_symmetry.space_group_name_H-M   'P 1'
#
loop_
_entity.id
_entity.type
_entity.pdbx_description
1 polymer ?
#
loop_
_entity_poly.entity_id
_entity_poly.type
_entity_poly.pdbx_seq_one_letter_code
_entity_poly.pdbx_strand_id
1 'polypeptide(L)'
;MVCAVSMIASLGAATVYASDDVKATGDEKIALITMDSIDQHWITLNEGAQEEAKELGVTVDFMSPNTKDDAQQIECVNNAVAGGYDAIMVAANGPDAISSALQEAKDQGIKIVYVDSPANVEAEATFSTDNEAAGTTAGEEMKKALEDAGITSGKIGIINVNAATDSCVNREEGFRAAFDGTDFEIMETQYGEGDAAKSQSIAENYITQGVVGIFGCNEGSTTGAGNAIKAAGNADIIGVGFDKSDAILNLIDDGYLLCTMAQNPDVMGSEGVKAAVKAINGEELGGEVTDTGVSVITKDSDK
;
A
#
# COMPACT_ATOMS: atom_id res chain seq x y z
N MET A 1 25.13 37.60 18.35
CA MET A 1 24.41 37.42 17.12
C MET A 1 23.66 36.10 17.29
N VAL A 2 22.39 36.16 17.63
CA VAL A 2 21.56 35.00 17.97
C VAL A 2 20.83 34.62 16.70
N CYS A 3 21.13 33.44 16.14
CA CYS A 3 20.38 32.86 15.02
C CYS A 3 19.12 32.21 15.59
N ALA A 4 17.99 32.76 15.26
CA ALA A 4 16.69 32.14 15.51
C ALA A 4 16.46 31.08 14.46
N VAL A 5 16.38 29.83 14.88
CA VAL A 5 15.91 28.71 14.07
C VAL A 5 14.40 28.76 14.07
N SER A 6 13.81 29.04 12.93
CA SER A 6 12.35 28.99 12.73
C SER A 6 11.95 27.52 12.52
N MET A 7 11.37 26.90 13.54
CA MET A 7 10.63 25.65 13.37
C MET A 7 9.37 25.94 12.57
N ILE A 8 9.32 25.40 11.35
CA ILE A 8 8.08 25.31 10.58
C ILE A 8 7.37 24.05 11.09
N ALA A 9 6.38 24.25 11.95
CA ALA A 9 5.45 23.19 12.32
C ALA A 9 4.51 22.96 11.12
N SER A 10 4.68 21.84 10.42
CA SER A 10 3.68 21.36 9.48
C SER A 10 2.44 20.95 10.28
N LEU A 11 1.39 21.77 10.25
CA LEU A 11 0.06 21.34 10.65
C LEU A 11 -0.41 20.32 9.60
N GLY A 12 -0.22 19.05 9.91
CA GLY A 12 -0.99 17.99 9.30
C GLY A 12 -2.46 18.25 9.63
N ALA A 13 -3.27 18.57 8.63
CA ALA A 13 -4.71 18.59 8.78
C ALA A 13 -5.15 17.14 9.03
N ALA A 14 -5.34 16.77 10.30
CA ALA A 14 -6.12 15.59 10.63
C ALA A 14 -7.53 15.86 10.09
N THR A 15 -7.88 15.22 8.99
CA THR A 15 -9.26 15.11 8.55
C THR A 15 -10.01 14.36 9.65
N VAL A 16 -10.73 15.10 10.49
CA VAL A 16 -11.69 14.51 11.44
C VAL A 16 -12.81 13.97 10.56
N TYR A 17 -12.80 12.67 10.33
CA TYR A 17 -13.95 11.98 9.76
C TYR A 17 -15.11 12.18 10.73
N ALA A 18 -16.14 12.89 10.29
CA ALA A 18 -17.37 13.02 11.04
C ALA A 18 -17.92 11.60 11.25
N SER A 19 -18.24 11.24 12.48
CA SER A 19 -18.95 10.01 12.78
C SER A 19 -20.39 10.14 12.23
N ASP A 20 -20.55 9.81 10.93
CA ASP A 20 -21.88 9.58 10.39
C ASP A 20 -22.45 8.33 11.07
N ASP A 21 -23.66 8.42 11.64
CA ASP A 21 -24.35 7.29 12.27
C ASP A 21 -24.64 6.22 11.21
N VAL A 22 -23.69 5.28 11.02
CA VAL A 22 -23.87 4.10 10.16
C VAL A 22 -24.85 3.17 10.85
N LYS A 23 -25.99 2.91 10.20
CA LYS A 23 -27.04 2.05 10.76
C LYS A 23 -26.90 0.65 10.19
N ALA A 24 -26.31 -0.25 10.96
CA ALA A 24 -26.33 -1.67 10.65
C ALA A 24 -27.61 -2.35 11.19
N THR A 25 -28.05 -3.39 10.50
CA THR A 25 -29.15 -4.28 10.96
C THR A 25 -28.61 -5.44 11.77
N GLY A 26 -27.31 -5.76 11.62
CA GLY A 26 -26.60 -6.85 12.25
C GLY A 26 -26.63 -8.17 11.48
N ASP A 27 -27.28 -8.18 10.32
CA ASP A 27 -27.37 -9.35 9.44
C ASP A 27 -26.41 -9.25 8.23
N GLU A 28 -25.75 -8.07 8.05
CA GLU A 28 -24.83 -7.81 6.94
C GLU A 28 -23.62 -8.73 6.97
N LYS A 29 -23.31 -9.34 5.83
CA LYS A 29 -22.22 -10.27 5.65
C LYS A 29 -21.26 -9.75 4.57
N ILE A 30 -20.06 -9.41 4.97
CA ILE A 30 -19.05 -8.76 4.15
C ILE A 30 -17.85 -9.71 3.98
N ALA A 31 -17.40 -9.94 2.75
CA ALA A 31 -16.14 -10.61 2.47
C ALA A 31 -15.02 -9.57 2.32
N LEU A 32 -13.91 -9.74 3.05
CA LEU A 32 -12.70 -8.95 2.86
C LEU A 32 -11.66 -9.81 2.11
N ILE A 33 -11.28 -9.36 0.91
CA ILE A 33 -10.39 -10.08 0.00
C ILE A 33 -9.20 -9.18 -0.34
N THR A 34 -8.04 -9.44 0.27
CA THR A 34 -6.78 -8.74 0.00
C THR A 34 -5.92 -9.49 -1.01
N MET A 35 -4.77 -8.94 -1.38
CA MET A 35 -3.86 -9.58 -2.35
C MET A 35 -3.22 -10.86 -1.80
N ASP A 36 -2.93 -10.89 -0.50
CA ASP A 36 -2.53 -12.07 0.29
C ASP A 36 -2.97 -11.91 1.74
N SER A 37 -2.66 -12.91 2.57
CA SER A 37 -3.01 -12.95 3.99
C SER A 37 -1.77 -12.89 4.91
N ILE A 38 -0.61 -12.52 4.39
CA ILE A 38 0.68 -12.68 5.07
C ILE A 38 1.33 -11.34 5.41
N ASP A 39 1.30 -10.36 4.48
CA ASP A 39 1.91 -9.05 4.70
C ASP A 39 1.23 -8.33 5.88
N GLN A 40 2.03 -7.67 6.72
CA GLN A 40 1.52 -6.96 7.90
C GLN A 40 0.51 -5.87 7.52
N HIS A 41 0.67 -5.27 6.34
CA HIS A 41 -0.28 -4.33 5.77
C HIS A 41 -1.70 -4.90 5.73
N TRP A 42 -1.88 -6.13 5.19
CA TRP A 42 -3.20 -6.77 5.09
C TRP A 42 -3.73 -7.24 6.43
N ILE A 43 -2.85 -7.66 7.33
CA ILE A 43 -3.22 -8.02 8.70
C ILE A 43 -3.79 -6.79 9.43
N THR A 44 -3.12 -5.64 9.34
CA THR A 44 -3.56 -4.38 9.95
C THR A 44 -4.86 -3.87 9.32
N LEU A 45 -5.03 -3.99 8.00
CA LEU A 45 -6.27 -3.65 7.31
C LEU A 45 -7.43 -4.51 7.82
N ASN A 46 -7.21 -5.83 7.96
CA ASN A 46 -8.22 -6.73 8.52
C ASN A 46 -8.51 -6.40 9.99
N GLU A 47 -7.51 -6.06 10.80
CA GLU A 47 -7.73 -5.65 12.20
C GLU A 47 -8.66 -4.44 12.28
N GLY A 48 -8.43 -3.40 11.48
CA GLY A 48 -9.32 -2.23 11.40
C GLY A 48 -10.74 -2.60 10.95
N ALA A 49 -10.86 -3.48 9.95
CA ALA A 49 -12.16 -3.97 9.49
C ALA A 49 -12.90 -4.78 10.57
N GLN A 50 -12.21 -5.65 11.32
CA GLN A 50 -12.81 -6.45 12.39
C GLN A 50 -13.24 -5.59 13.58
N GLU A 51 -12.46 -4.56 13.93
CA GLU A 51 -12.82 -3.63 14.99
C GLU A 51 -14.11 -2.88 14.65
N GLU A 52 -14.20 -2.32 13.44
CA GLU A 52 -15.41 -1.62 12.99
C GLU A 52 -16.60 -2.57 12.85
N ALA A 53 -16.40 -3.76 12.30
CA ALA A 53 -17.45 -4.77 12.19
C ALA A 53 -18.05 -5.12 13.56
N LYS A 54 -17.21 -5.23 14.58
CA LYS A 54 -17.65 -5.48 15.96
C LYS A 54 -18.44 -4.30 16.53
N GLU A 55 -18.05 -3.06 16.24
CA GLU A 55 -18.76 -1.85 16.69
C GLU A 55 -20.14 -1.75 16.06
N LEU A 56 -20.25 -2.05 14.76
CA LEU A 56 -21.49 -2.04 13.99
C LEU A 56 -22.35 -3.30 14.21
N GLY A 57 -21.79 -4.38 14.74
CA GLY A 57 -22.48 -5.65 14.95
C GLY A 57 -22.69 -6.46 13.66
N VAL A 58 -21.85 -6.26 12.64
CA VAL A 58 -21.89 -6.96 11.34
C VAL A 58 -20.83 -8.05 11.26
N THR A 59 -20.89 -8.91 10.22
CA THR A 59 -19.90 -9.96 10.00
C THR A 59 -18.95 -9.58 8.88
N VAL A 60 -17.64 -9.62 9.15
CA VAL A 60 -16.58 -9.52 8.14
C VAL A 60 -15.75 -10.80 8.15
N ASP A 61 -15.73 -11.52 7.04
CA ASP A 61 -14.90 -12.71 6.86
C ASP A 61 -13.68 -12.39 5.99
N PHE A 62 -12.47 -12.64 6.52
CA PHE A 62 -11.22 -12.47 5.81
C PHE A 62 -10.94 -13.69 4.93
N MET A 63 -11.06 -13.54 3.61
CA MET A 63 -11.07 -14.62 2.60
C MET A 63 -9.92 -14.49 1.60
N SER A 64 -8.77 -14.06 2.03
CA SER A 64 -7.65 -13.74 1.16
C SER A 64 -6.81 -14.95 0.78
N PRO A 65 -6.16 -14.95 -0.41
CA PRO A 65 -5.23 -16.00 -0.80
C PRO A 65 -3.97 -16.01 0.08
N ASN A 66 -3.17 -17.06 -0.01
CA ASN A 66 -1.90 -17.14 0.71
C ASN A 66 -0.74 -16.49 -0.04
N THR A 67 -0.93 -16.16 -1.31
CA THR A 67 0.08 -15.54 -2.19
C THR A 67 -0.61 -14.57 -3.14
N LYS A 68 0.12 -13.57 -3.63
CA LYS A 68 -0.34 -12.62 -4.64
C LYS A 68 -0.51 -13.33 -5.99
N ASP A 69 -1.67 -13.95 -6.19
CA ASP A 69 -2.03 -14.74 -7.36
C ASP A 69 -3.46 -14.42 -7.81
N ASP A 70 -3.61 -13.95 -9.04
CA ASP A 70 -4.89 -13.51 -9.58
C ASP A 70 -5.94 -14.63 -9.60
N ALA A 71 -5.55 -15.86 -9.93
CA ALA A 71 -6.48 -16.98 -10.01
C ALA A 71 -7.02 -17.36 -8.63
N GLN A 72 -6.17 -17.36 -7.61
CA GLN A 72 -6.61 -17.60 -6.22
C GLN A 72 -7.50 -16.45 -5.72
N GLN A 73 -7.20 -15.19 -6.07
CA GLN A 73 -8.03 -14.06 -5.68
C GLN A 73 -9.40 -14.12 -6.36
N ILE A 74 -9.48 -14.50 -7.64
CA ILE A 74 -10.74 -14.76 -8.35
C ILE A 74 -11.53 -15.88 -7.67
N GLU A 75 -10.88 -16.95 -7.21
CA GLU A 75 -11.53 -18.02 -6.46
C GLU A 75 -12.14 -17.51 -5.14
N CYS A 76 -11.45 -16.62 -4.43
CA CYS A 76 -11.99 -15.97 -3.23
C CYS A 76 -13.27 -15.16 -3.55
N VAL A 77 -13.28 -14.39 -4.64
CA VAL A 77 -14.47 -13.65 -5.09
C VAL A 77 -15.63 -14.62 -5.40
N ASN A 78 -15.37 -15.67 -6.17
CA ASN A 78 -16.38 -16.68 -6.51
C ASN A 78 -16.93 -17.38 -5.25
N ASN A 79 -16.09 -17.64 -4.27
CA ASN A 79 -16.50 -18.22 -2.99
C ASN A 79 -17.37 -17.25 -2.19
N ALA A 80 -17.07 -15.95 -2.20
CA ALA A 80 -17.92 -14.94 -1.58
C ALA A 80 -19.31 -14.86 -2.26
N VAL A 81 -19.35 -14.88 -3.60
CA VAL A 81 -20.61 -14.94 -4.35
C VAL A 81 -21.42 -16.19 -3.97
N ALA A 82 -20.81 -17.36 -4.02
CA ALA A 82 -21.45 -18.62 -3.66
C ALA A 82 -21.87 -18.69 -2.18
N GLY A 83 -21.16 -17.99 -1.31
CA GLY A 83 -21.43 -17.90 0.13
C GLY A 83 -22.56 -16.93 0.50
N GLY A 84 -23.10 -16.21 -0.48
CA GLY A 84 -24.21 -15.27 -0.27
C GLY A 84 -23.82 -14.07 0.58
N TYR A 85 -22.64 -13.49 0.32
CA TYR A 85 -22.22 -12.23 0.94
C TYR A 85 -22.98 -11.05 0.32
N ASP A 86 -23.24 -10.03 1.14
CA ASP A 86 -23.95 -8.81 0.73
C ASP A 86 -23.00 -7.79 0.10
N ALA A 87 -21.73 -7.80 0.53
CA ALA A 87 -20.68 -6.95 -0.03
C ALA A 87 -19.33 -7.69 -0.10
N ILE A 88 -18.49 -7.22 -1.02
CA ILE A 88 -17.09 -7.61 -1.14
C ILE A 88 -16.25 -6.33 -1.00
N MET A 89 -15.41 -6.29 0.03
CA MET A 89 -14.31 -5.34 0.14
C MET A 89 -13.09 -6.00 -0.50
N VAL A 90 -12.45 -5.35 -1.47
CA VAL A 90 -11.35 -5.99 -2.20
C VAL A 90 -10.20 -5.04 -2.50
N ALA A 91 -8.96 -5.55 -2.34
CA ALA A 91 -7.73 -4.97 -2.84
C ALA A 91 -7.24 -5.80 -4.04
N ALA A 92 -7.38 -5.28 -5.25
CA ALA A 92 -7.11 -6.04 -6.46
C ALA A 92 -5.60 -6.22 -6.72
N ASN A 93 -5.14 -7.47 -6.87
CA ASN A 93 -3.77 -7.77 -7.30
C ASN A 93 -3.57 -7.44 -8.79
N GLY A 94 -4.49 -7.91 -9.65
CA GLY A 94 -4.55 -7.59 -11.07
C GLY A 94 -5.88 -6.96 -11.43
N PRO A 95 -5.96 -5.62 -11.68
CA PRO A 95 -7.23 -4.93 -11.89
C PRO A 95 -8.02 -5.47 -13.08
N ASP A 96 -7.37 -5.85 -14.18
CA ASP A 96 -8.02 -6.47 -15.34
C ASP A 96 -8.45 -7.91 -15.05
N ALA A 97 -7.61 -8.67 -14.35
CA ALA A 97 -7.81 -10.09 -14.12
C ALA A 97 -9.08 -10.37 -13.30
N ILE A 98 -9.30 -9.60 -12.24
CA ILE A 98 -10.41 -9.80 -11.29
C ILE A 98 -11.73 -9.18 -11.78
N SER A 99 -11.68 -8.26 -12.76
CA SER A 99 -12.84 -7.45 -13.17
C SER A 99 -14.07 -8.27 -13.58
N SER A 100 -13.88 -9.37 -14.31
CA SER A 100 -15.00 -10.21 -14.73
C SER A 100 -15.73 -10.85 -13.55
N ALA A 101 -14.99 -11.32 -12.54
CA ALA A 101 -15.58 -11.93 -11.35
C ALA A 101 -16.29 -10.89 -10.47
N LEU A 102 -15.74 -9.69 -10.35
CA LEU A 102 -16.37 -8.59 -9.63
C LEU A 102 -17.63 -8.08 -10.34
N GLN A 103 -17.62 -8.02 -11.68
CA GLN A 103 -18.80 -7.66 -12.44
C GLN A 103 -19.93 -8.69 -12.26
N GLU A 104 -19.59 -9.98 -12.26
CA GLU A 104 -20.56 -11.04 -11.99
C GLU A 104 -21.13 -10.96 -10.57
N ALA A 105 -20.31 -10.64 -9.57
CA ALA A 105 -20.77 -10.39 -8.20
C ALA A 105 -21.74 -9.20 -8.15
N LYS A 106 -21.39 -8.09 -8.80
CA LYS A 106 -22.22 -6.88 -8.90
C LYS A 106 -23.56 -7.14 -9.59
N ASP A 107 -23.56 -7.93 -10.67
CA ASP A 107 -24.77 -8.31 -11.40
C ASP A 107 -25.72 -9.18 -10.55
N GLN A 108 -25.20 -9.85 -9.53
CA GLN A 108 -25.99 -10.59 -8.53
C GLN A 108 -26.43 -9.72 -7.35
N GLY A 109 -26.12 -8.42 -7.37
CA GLY A 109 -26.52 -7.45 -6.35
C GLY A 109 -25.54 -7.29 -5.18
N ILE A 110 -24.37 -7.93 -5.23
CA ILE A 110 -23.33 -7.79 -4.21
C ILE A 110 -22.67 -6.42 -4.38
N LYS A 111 -22.50 -5.70 -3.28
CA LYS A 111 -21.85 -4.39 -3.25
C LYS A 111 -20.32 -4.53 -3.32
N ILE A 112 -19.66 -3.68 -4.10
CA ILE A 112 -18.21 -3.69 -4.24
C ILE A 112 -17.65 -2.42 -3.59
N VAL A 113 -16.68 -2.60 -2.69
CA VAL A 113 -15.90 -1.51 -2.09
C VAL A 113 -14.42 -1.83 -2.29
N TYR A 114 -13.67 -0.88 -2.81
CA TYR A 114 -12.23 -1.03 -2.90
C TYR A 114 -11.53 -0.53 -1.64
N VAL A 115 -10.56 -1.29 -1.20
CA VAL A 115 -9.61 -0.92 -0.15
C VAL A 115 -8.20 -1.08 -0.69
N ASP A 116 -7.32 -0.09 -0.52
CA ASP A 116 -5.95 0.00 -1.04
C ASP A 116 -5.89 0.11 -2.58
N SER A 117 -6.19 -0.94 -3.32
CA SER A 117 -5.93 -1.05 -4.77
C SER A 117 -7.20 -1.40 -5.54
N PRO A 118 -7.69 -0.53 -6.44
CA PRO A 118 -8.92 -0.76 -7.17
C PRO A 118 -8.74 -1.74 -8.34
N ALA A 119 -9.87 -2.22 -8.86
CA ALA A 119 -9.99 -2.88 -10.17
C ALA A 119 -10.77 -1.99 -11.15
N ASN A 120 -11.04 -2.50 -12.38
CA ASN A 120 -11.70 -1.73 -13.45
C ASN A 120 -13.24 -1.82 -13.45
N VAL A 121 -13.83 -2.28 -12.35
CA VAL A 121 -15.29 -2.30 -12.16
C VAL A 121 -15.69 -1.13 -11.26
N GLU A 122 -16.77 -0.44 -11.58
CA GLU A 122 -17.29 0.60 -10.70
C GLU A 122 -17.66 0.03 -9.33
N ALA A 123 -17.15 0.66 -8.27
CA ALA A 123 -17.43 0.33 -6.89
C ALA A 123 -18.29 1.41 -6.22
N GLU A 124 -18.84 1.10 -5.06
CA GLU A 124 -19.60 2.04 -4.23
C GLU A 124 -18.70 3.14 -3.66
N ALA A 125 -17.47 2.76 -3.23
CA ALA A 125 -16.43 3.66 -2.73
C ALA A 125 -15.05 3.02 -2.85
N THR A 126 -13.99 3.85 -2.72
CA THR A 126 -12.58 3.41 -2.68
C THR A 126 -11.87 4.13 -1.54
N PHE A 127 -11.18 3.39 -0.70
CA PHE A 127 -10.30 3.90 0.36
C PHE A 127 -8.87 3.48 0.08
N SER A 128 -8.03 4.43 -0.28
CA SER A 128 -6.67 4.19 -0.76
C SER A 128 -5.73 5.28 -0.27
N THR A 129 -4.44 5.12 -0.50
CA THR A 129 -3.45 6.18 -0.41
C THR A 129 -3.37 6.93 -1.74
N ASP A 130 -3.09 8.23 -1.74
CA ASP A 130 -2.60 8.92 -2.94
C ASP A 130 -1.21 8.37 -3.30
N ASN A 131 -1.20 7.26 -4.06
CA ASN A 131 -0.02 6.46 -4.32
C ASN A 131 1.00 7.19 -5.20
N GLU A 132 0.56 8.05 -6.13
CA GLU A 132 1.46 8.85 -6.95
C GLU A 132 2.17 9.92 -6.11
N ALA A 133 1.42 10.66 -5.27
CA ALA A 133 1.99 11.64 -4.37
C ALA A 133 2.93 10.99 -3.33
N ALA A 134 2.57 9.82 -2.79
CA ALA A 134 3.41 9.08 -1.86
C ALA A 134 4.70 8.56 -2.53
N GLY A 135 4.61 8.09 -3.78
CA GLY A 135 5.76 7.70 -4.59
C GLY A 135 6.71 8.88 -4.86
N THR A 136 6.13 10.05 -5.18
CA THR A 136 6.90 11.30 -5.35
C THR A 136 7.65 11.66 -4.07
N THR A 137 6.97 11.59 -2.92
CA THR A 137 7.59 11.84 -1.60
C THR A 137 8.75 10.88 -1.33
N ALA A 138 8.58 9.58 -1.63
CA ALA A 138 9.64 8.59 -1.50
C ALA A 138 10.87 8.93 -2.36
N GLY A 139 10.63 9.38 -3.60
CA GLY A 139 11.69 9.82 -4.51
C GLY A 139 12.41 11.08 -4.02
N GLU A 140 11.68 12.05 -3.50
CA GLU A 140 12.23 13.29 -2.94
C GLU A 140 13.10 13.02 -1.70
N GLU A 141 12.68 12.12 -0.81
CA GLU A 141 13.47 11.72 0.35
C GLU A 141 14.77 11.03 -0.08
N MET A 142 14.72 10.13 -1.06
CA MET A 142 15.93 9.49 -1.61
C MET A 142 16.85 10.52 -2.26
N LYS A 143 16.31 11.38 -3.13
CA LYS A 143 17.08 12.42 -3.82
C LYS A 143 17.78 13.35 -2.84
N LYS A 144 17.05 13.81 -1.83
CA LYS A 144 17.61 14.65 -0.78
C LYS A 144 18.77 13.96 -0.05
N ALA A 145 18.62 12.69 0.32
CA ALA A 145 19.68 11.95 1.02
C ALA A 145 20.91 11.74 0.13
N LEU A 146 20.74 11.49 -1.16
CA LEU A 146 21.84 11.39 -2.13
C LEU A 146 22.58 12.72 -2.28
N GLU A 147 21.86 13.84 -2.38
CA GLU A 147 22.44 15.18 -2.44
C GLU A 147 23.20 15.52 -1.15
N ASP A 148 22.65 15.22 0.02
CA ASP A 148 23.29 15.44 1.33
C ASP A 148 24.59 14.59 1.46
N ALA A 149 24.64 13.42 0.81
CA ALA A 149 25.85 12.58 0.70
C ALA A 149 26.83 13.06 -0.39
N GLY A 150 26.51 14.11 -1.15
CA GLY A 150 27.31 14.62 -2.25
C GLY A 150 27.26 13.77 -3.53
N ILE A 151 26.29 12.87 -3.65
CA ILE A 151 26.06 12.02 -4.82
C ILE A 151 25.08 12.75 -5.75
N THR A 152 25.53 13.14 -6.92
CA THR A 152 24.74 13.93 -7.89
C THR A 152 24.33 13.14 -9.14
N SER A 153 24.79 11.90 -9.27
CA SER A 153 24.44 10.99 -10.37
C SER A 153 24.67 9.54 -9.96
N GLY A 154 24.07 8.60 -10.65
CA GLY A 154 24.23 7.18 -10.41
C GLY A 154 23.00 6.40 -10.83
N LYS A 155 23.02 5.09 -10.59
CA LYS A 155 21.91 4.20 -10.93
C LYS A 155 21.02 3.99 -9.71
N ILE A 156 19.71 3.97 -9.94
CA ILE A 156 18.70 3.67 -8.91
C ILE A 156 17.86 2.49 -9.37
N GLY A 157 17.75 1.45 -8.54
CA GLY A 157 16.93 0.28 -8.80
C GLY A 157 15.52 0.44 -8.24
N ILE A 158 14.51 -0.09 -8.95
CA ILE A 158 13.13 -0.17 -8.48
C ILE A 158 12.70 -1.63 -8.43
N ILE A 159 12.13 -2.04 -7.29
CA ILE A 159 11.54 -3.37 -7.10
C ILE A 159 10.05 -3.21 -6.89
N ASN A 160 9.26 -3.72 -7.83
CA ASN A 160 7.81 -3.64 -7.80
C ASN A 160 7.17 -5.03 -7.64
N VAL A 161 5.88 -5.10 -7.35
CA VAL A 161 5.11 -6.36 -7.24
C VAL A 161 4.98 -7.00 -8.62
N ASN A 162 4.31 -6.32 -9.51
CA ASN A 162 4.07 -6.70 -10.91
C ASN A 162 3.79 -5.43 -11.74
N ALA A 163 3.52 -5.58 -13.02
CA ALA A 163 3.26 -4.45 -13.93
C ALA A 163 1.79 -4.01 -13.96
N ALA A 164 0.93 -4.53 -13.10
CA ALA A 164 -0.51 -4.35 -13.18
C ALA A 164 -1.17 -3.80 -11.92
N THR A 165 -0.66 -4.10 -10.73
CA THR A 165 -1.21 -3.64 -9.45
C THR A 165 -1.22 -2.11 -9.40
N ASP A 166 -2.41 -1.52 -9.39
CA ASP A 166 -2.63 -0.07 -9.54
C ASP A 166 -1.82 0.76 -8.54
N SER A 167 -1.94 0.46 -7.25
CA SER A 167 -1.23 1.20 -6.20
C SER A 167 0.29 1.20 -6.42
N CYS A 168 0.86 0.06 -6.80
CA CYS A 168 2.30 -0.08 -6.97
C CYS A 168 2.82 0.56 -8.27
N VAL A 169 2.00 0.56 -9.33
CA VAL A 169 2.31 1.28 -10.58
C VAL A 169 2.35 2.79 -10.31
N ASN A 170 1.35 3.33 -9.63
CA ASN A 170 1.28 4.75 -9.29
C ASN A 170 2.43 5.19 -8.36
N ARG A 171 2.84 4.36 -7.38
CA ARG A 171 4.03 4.61 -6.54
C ARG A 171 5.30 4.72 -7.37
N GLU A 172 5.48 3.82 -8.33
CA GLU A 172 6.63 3.85 -9.24
C GLU A 172 6.60 5.10 -10.13
N GLU A 173 5.45 5.46 -10.69
CA GLU A 173 5.31 6.67 -11.53
C GLU A 173 5.69 7.93 -10.75
N GLY A 174 5.15 8.11 -9.55
CA GLY A 174 5.50 9.22 -8.67
C GLY A 174 6.99 9.24 -8.30
N PHE A 175 7.55 8.07 -7.96
CA PHE A 175 8.98 7.97 -7.65
C PHE A 175 9.86 8.40 -8.83
N ARG A 176 9.55 7.91 -10.04
CA ARG A 176 10.29 8.29 -11.26
C ARG A 176 10.20 9.78 -11.53
N ALA A 177 9.02 10.39 -11.37
CA ALA A 177 8.81 11.82 -11.59
C ALA A 177 9.69 12.69 -10.69
N ALA A 178 10.00 12.27 -9.46
CA ALA A 178 10.90 13.01 -8.56
C ALA A 178 12.34 13.12 -9.09
N PHE A 179 12.75 12.24 -10.00
CA PHE A 179 14.07 12.23 -10.62
C PHE A 179 14.12 12.84 -12.04
N ASP A 180 12.99 13.35 -12.54
CA ASP A 180 12.95 14.00 -13.85
C ASP A 180 13.91 15.18 -13.92
N GLY A 181 14.72 15.22 -15.00
CA GLY A 181 15.68 16.28 -15.22
C GLY A 181 16.94 16.21 -14.35
N THR A 182 17.15 15.13 -13.62
CA THR A 182 18.38 14.86 -12.86
C THR A 182 19.37 14.02 -13.69
N ASP A 183 20.61 13.87 -13.20
CA ASP A 183 21.63 13.02 -13.80
C ASP A 183 21.60 11.57 -13.25
N PHE A 184 20.54 11.17 -12.53
CA PHE A 184 20.34 9.80 -12.08
C PHE A 184 19.68 8.94 -13.17
N GLU A 185 20.15 7.70 -13.31
CA GLU A 185 19.57 6.69 -14.19
C GLU A 185 18.63 5.79 -13.37
N ILE A 186 17.31 5.95 -13.55
CA ILE A 186 16.36 4.98 -13.00
C ILE A 186 16.38 3.73 -13.89
N MET A 187 16.82 2.62 -13.32
CA MET A 187 16.96 1.35 -14.02
C MET A 187 15.60 0.76 -14.43
N GLU A 188 15.64 -0.26 -15.28
CA GLU A 188 14.45 -1.05 -15.60
C GLU A 188 13.92 -1.74 -14.34
N THR A 189 12.61 -1.61 -14.11
CA THR A 189 11.93 -2.18 -12.94
C THR A 189 12.02 -3.70 -12.94
N GLN A 190 12.30 -4.27 -11.79
CA GLN A 190 12.26 -5.71 -11.58
C GLN A 190 11.08 -6.08 -10.67
N TYR A 191 10.48 -7.22 -10.94
CA TYR A 191 9.25 -7.65 -10.26
C TYR A 191 9.52 -8.78 -9.28
N GLY A 192 9.30 -8.48 -8.00
CA GLY A 192 9.50 -9.40 -6.87
C GLY A 192 8.24 -10.16 -6.46
N GLU A 193 7.09 -9.89 -7.09
CA GLU A 193 5.78 -10.52 -6.78
C GLU A 193 5.37 -10.32 -5.30
N GLY A 194 5.90 -9.26 -4.66
CA GLY A 194 5.69 -8.99 -3.25
C GLY A 194 6.44 -9.95 -2.30
N ASP A 195 7.21 -10.90 -2.82
CA ASP A 195 8.02 -11.83 -2.03
C ASP A 195 9.35 -11.18 -1.61
N ALA A 196 9.61 -11.16 -0.29
CA ALA A 196 10.80 -10.53 0.27
C ALA A 196 12.11 -11.22 -0.16
N ALA A 197 12.13 -12.55 -0.29
CA ALA A 197 13.35 -13.28 -0.67
C ALA A 197 13.69 -13.08 -2.15
N LYS A 198 12.66 -13.09 -3.01
CA LYS A 198 12.81 -12.78 -4.43
C LYS A 198 13.26 -11.33 -4.62
N SER A 199 12.66 -10.39 -3.90
CA SER A 199 13.04 -8.98 -3.91
C SER A 199 14.45 -8.75 -3.39
N GLN A 200 14.90 -9.50 -2.37
CA GLN A 200 16.27 -9.47 -1.91
C GLN A 200 17.24 -9.90 -3.02
N SER A 201 16.96 -10.99 -3.73
CA SER A 201 17.79 -11.46 -4.84
C SER A 201 17.88 -10.43 -5.98
N ILE A 202 16.77 -9.72 -6.27
CA ILE A 202 16.75 -8.61 -7.23
C ILE A 202 17.63 -7.46 -6.73
N ALA A 203 17.50 -7.06 -5.46
CA ALA A 203 18.29 -5.99 -4.86
C ALA A 203 19.80 -6.32 -4.86
N GLU A 204 20.19 -7.57 -4.56
CA GLU A 204 21.58 -8.03 -4.65
C GLU A 204 22.13 -7.88 -6.08
N ASN A 205 21.30 -8.16 -7.11
CA ASN A 205 21.69 -7.94 -8.51
C ASN A 205 21.87 -6.44 -8.82
N TYR A 206 21.00 -5.56 -8.32
CA TYR A 206 21.18 -4.11 -8.46
C TYR A 206 22.46 -3.63 -7.78
N ILE A 207 22.76 -4.11 -6.57
CA ILE A 207 23.97 -3.78 -5.81
C ILE A 207 25.23 -4.15 -6.62
N THR A 208 25.25 -5.34 -7.26
CA THR A 208 26.38 -5.73 -8.12
C THR A 208 26.57 -4.84 -9.35
N GLN A 209 25.52 -4.13 -9.77
CA GLN A 209 25.56 -3.17 -10.88
C GLN A 209 25.92 -1.76 -10.43
N GLY A 210 26.20 -1.57 -9.13
CA GLY A 210 26.70 -0.32 -8.56
C GLY A 210 25.64 0.74 -8.39
N VAL A 211 24.41 0.37 -7.97
CA VAL A 211 23.36 1.34 -7.66
C VAL A 211 23.72 2.18 -6.44
N VAL A 212 23.25 3.42 -6.43
CA VAL A 212 23.37 4.35 -5.29
C VAL A 212 22.09 4.39 -4.45
N GLY A 213 20.97 3.90 -4.98
CA GLY A 213 19.69 3.82 -4.29
C GLY A 213 18.84 2.65 -4.75
N ILE A 214 17.94 2.17 -3.90
CA ILE A 214 16.95 1.14 -4.21
C ILE A 214 15.61 1.55 -3.61
N PHE A 215 14.55 1.52 -4.44
CA PHE A 215 13.18 1.76 -4.03
C PHE A 215 12.36 0.47 -4.06
N GLY A 216 11.68 0.17 -2.96
CA GLY A 216 10.73 -0.94 -2.84
C GLY A 216 9.28 -0.41 -2.83
N CYS A 217 8.45 -0.88 -3.77
CA CYS A 217 7.10 -0.34 -3.95
C CYS A 217 6.05 -0.91 -2.98
N ASN A 218 6.38 -1.95 -2.18
CA ASN A 218 5.48 -2.57 -1.19
C ASN A 218 6.27 -3.20 -0.05
N GLU A 219 5.60 -3.78 0.95
CA GLU A 219 6.23 -4.39 2.14
C GLU A 219 7.32 -5.41 1.79
N GLY A 220 7.01 -6.38 0.92
CA GLY A 220 7.97 -7.43 0.54
C GLY A 220 9.16 -6.88 -0.24
N SER A 221 8.93 -5.93 -1.16
CA SER A 221 9.99 -5.28 -1.93
C SER A 221 10.90 -4.43 -1.04
N THR A 222 10.32 -3.70 -0.10
CA THR A 222 11.04 -2.87 0.87
C THR A 222 11.91 -3.72 1.80
N THR A 223 11.32 -4.78 2.35
CA THR A 223 12.04 -5.73 3.22
C THR A 223 13.20 -6.40 2.47
N GLY A 224 12.95 -6.82 1.22
CA GLY A 224 13.99 -7.42 0.38
C GLY A 224 15.14 -6.47 0.08
N ALA A 225 14.84 -5.22 -0.29
CA ALA A 225 15.83 -4.17 -0.54
C ALA A 225 16.72 -3.93 0.70
N GLY A 226 16.10 -3.71 1.86
CA GLY A 226 16.80 -3.50 3.12
C GLY A 226 17.68 -4.69 3.54
N ASN A 227 17.18 -5.92 3.37
CA ASN A 227 17.95 -7.14 3.66
C ASN A 227 19.17 -7.29 2.75
N ALA A 228 19.05 -6.96 1.46
CA ALA A 228 20.17 -7.00 0.52
C ALA A 228 21.25 -5.96 0.88
N ILE A 229 20.85 -4.72 1.22
CA ILE A 229 21.74 -3.65 1.65
C ILE A 229 22.49 -4.09 2.94
N LYS A 230 21.75 -4.68 3.89
CA LYS A 230 22.32 -5.24 5.13
C LYS A 230 23.32 -6.36 4.85
N ALA A 231 22.96 -7.31 3.98
CA ALA A 231 23.84 -8.44 3.63
C ALA A 231 25.12 -7.98 2.91
N ALA A 232 25.02 -6.94 2.07
CA ALA A 232 26.17 -6.34 1.41
C ALA A 232 27.10 -5.55 2.38
N GLY A 233 26.61 -5.23 3.58
CA GLY A 233 27.33 -4.40 4.55
C GLY A 233 27.61 -2.98 4.02
N ASN A 234 26.77 -2.49 3.11
CA ASN A 234 26.97 -1.22 2.40
C ASN A 234 25.83 -0.24 2.71
N ALA A 235 25.98 0.45 3.84
CA ALA A 235 25.04 1.49 4.29
C ALA A 235 25.11 2.79 3.46
N ASP A 236 26.00 2.87 2.45
CA ASP A 236 26.08 4.03 1.55
C ASP A 236 24.99 3.96 0.44
N ILE A 237 24.33 2.80 0.25
CA ILE A 237 23.20 2.66 -0.65
C ILE A 237 21.93 3.14 0.04
N ILE A 238 21.25 4.13 -0.52
CA ILE A 238 20.03 4.69 0.05
C ILE A 238 18.84 3.79 -0.26
N GLY A 239 18.32 3.10 0.75
CA GLY A 239 17.08 2.31 0.64
C GLY A 239 15.87 3.12 1.08
N VAL A 240 14.83 3.19 0.25
CA VAL A 240 13.53 3.81 0.56
C VAL A 240 12.43 2.83 0.19
N GLY A 241 11.33 2.82 0.94
CA GLY A 241 10.28 1.87 0.66
C GLY A 241 8.87 2.30 1.06
N PHE A 242 7.98 1.33 1.03
CA PHE A 242 6.59 1.43 1.42
C PHE A 242 6.24 0.45 2.53
N ASP A 243 5.16 0.77 3.21
CA ASP A 243 4.51 0.01 4.27
C ASP A 243 5.25 0.04 5.62
N LYS A 244 4.58 -0.48 6.63
CA LYS A 244 5.07 -0.54 8.00
C LYS A 244 4.95 -1.97 8.52
N SER A 245 6.10 -2.61 8.75
CA SER A 245 6.19 -3.88 9.45
C SER A 245 7.37 -3.86 10.41
N ASP A 246 7.38 -4.78 11.36
CA ASP A 246 8.51 -4.91 12.30
C ASP A 246 9.84 -5.11 11.55
N ALA A 247 9.82 -5.83 10.44
CA ALA A 247 11.01 -6.05 9.62
C ALA A 247 11.54 -4.74 9.03
N ILE A 248 10.67 -3.91 8.46
CA ILE A 248 11.02 -2.61 7.87
C ILE A 248 11.51 -1.66 8.95
N LEU A 249 10.81 -1.56 10.09
CA LEU A 249 11.19 -0.68 11.19
C LEU A 249 12.58 -1.05 11.75
N ASN A 250 12.87 -2.35 11.90
CA ASN A 250 14.19 -2.81 12.32
C ASN A 250 15.29 -2.46 11.30
N LEU A 251 15.01 -2.52 10.00
CA LEU A 251 15.98 -2.13 8.97
C LEU A 251 16.24 -0.63 8.96
N ILE A 252 15.26 0.21 9.28
CA ILE A 252 15.41 1.65 9.47
C ILE A 252 16.24 1.93 10.72
N ASP A 253 15.95 1.25 11.84
CA ASP A 253 16.69 1.41 13.11
C ASP A 253 18.15 1.00 12.98
N ASP A 254 18.42 -0.07 12.24
CA ASP A 254 19.75 -0.56 11.94
C ASP A 254 20.50 0.32 10.90
N GLY A 255 19.81 1.24 10.21
CA GLY A 255 20.36 2.17 9.22
C GLY A 255 20.56 1.58 7.83
N TYR A 256 19.84 0.51 7.47
CA TYR A 256 19.87 -0.08 6.13
C TYR A 256 18.72 0.39 5.22
N LEU A 257 17.71 1.02 5.80
CA LEU A 257 16.72 1.83 5.10
C LEU A 257 16.74 3.24 5.66
N LEU A 258 16.61 4.23 4.79
CA LEU A 258 16.46 5.64 5.15
C LEU A 258 15.11 5.89 5.79
N CYS A 259 14.06 5.51 5.07
CA CYS A 259 12.67 5.72 5.46
C CYS A 259 11.74 4.75 4.74
N THR A 260 10.49 4.77 5.18
CA THR A 260 9.36 4.12 4.52
C THR A 260 8.13 5.03 4.50
N MET A 261 7.32 4.89 3.45
CA MET A 261 6.00 5.51 3.33
C MET A 261 4.97 4.59 4.01
N ALA A 262 4.62 4.91 5.25
CA ALA A 262 3.65 4.12 6.03
C ALA A 262 2.24 4.58 5.73
N GLN A 263 1.43 3.69 5.21
CA GLN A 263 0.02 3.89 4.92
C GLN A 263 -0.83 3.75 6.20
N ASN A 264 -2.15 3.96 6.09
CA ASN A 264 -3.14 3.76 7.16
C ASN A 264 -4.12 2.63 6.79
N PRO A 265 -3.68 1.36 6.74
CA PRO A 265 -4.51 0.24 6.32
C PRO A 265 -5.67 -0.03 7.30
N ASP A 266 -5.50 0.22 8.58
CA ASP A 266 -6.56 0.16 9.59
C ASP A 266 -7.73 1.09 9.26
N VAL A 267 -7.43 2.32 8.82
CA VAL A 267 -8.44 3.29 8.35
C VAL A 267 -9.11 2.78 7.08
N MET A 268 -8.36 2.22 6.11
CA MET A 268 -8.94 1.64 4.90
C MET A 268 -9.92 0.51 5.26
N GLY A 269 -9.56 -0.35 6.21
CA GLY A 269 -10.41 -1.45 6.67
C GLY A 269 -11.68 -0.94 7.35
N SER A 270 -11.56 -0.04 8.30
CA SER A 270 -12.68 0.52 9.07
C SER A 270 -13.64 1.30 8.17
N GLU A 271 -13.15 2.25 7.37
CA GLU A 271 -13.99 3.04 6.46
C GLU A 271 -14.61 2.17 5.35
N GLY A 272 -13.89 1.14 4.89
CA GLY A 272 -14.41 0.16 3.95
C GLY A 272 -15.64 -0.58 4.49
N VAL A 273 -15.63 -1.00 5.76
CA VAL A 273 -16.79 -1.65 6.41
C VAL A 273 -17.96 -0.69 6.51
N LYS A 274 -17.73 0.56 6.93
CA LYS A 274 -18.78 1.60 6.97
C LYS A 274 -19.43 1.82 5.62
N ALA A 275 -18.62 1.93 4.58
CA ALA A 275 -19.10 2.11 3.21
C ALA A 275 -19.89 0.89 2.72
N ALA A 276 -19.40 -0.33 2.99
CA ALA A 276 -20.12 -1.55 2.64
C ALA A 276 -21.49 -1.62 3.30
N VAL A 277 -21.60 -1.33 4.59
CA VAL A 277 -22.88 -1.30 5.33
C VAL A 277 -23.82 -0.23 4.77
N LYS A 278 -23.34 0.99 4.51
CA LYS A 278 -24.14 2.05 3.88
C LYS A 278 -24.68 1.59 2.51
N ALA A 279 -23.83 1.03 1.67
CA ALA A 279 -24.21 0.54 0.34
C ALA A 279 -25.23 -0.62 0.40
N ILE A 280 -25.06 -1.59 1.32
CA ILE A 280 -26.02 -2.67 1.56
C ILE A 280 -27.39 -2.08 1.94
N ASN A 281 -27.42 -1.02 2.75
CA ASN A 281 -28.63 -0.33 3.16
C ASN A 281 -29.24 0.57 2.07
N GLY A 282 -28.64 0.62 0.89
CA GLY A 282 -29.14 1.33 -0.27
C GLY A 282 -28.76 2.80 -0.35
N GLU A 283 -27.74 3.23 0.39
CA GLU A 283 -27.14 4.56 0.21
C GLU A 283 -26.28 4.58 -1.05
N GLU A 284 -26.42 5.64 -1.84
CA GLU A 284 -25.59 5.88 -3.02
C GLU A 284 -24.32 6.64 -2.59
N LEU A 285 -23.15 6.00 -2.68
CA LEU A 285 -21.86 6.58 -2.29
C LEU A 285 -21.11 7.24 -3.46
N GLY A 286 -21.61 7.05 -4.69
CA GLY A 286 -21.12 7.76 -5.88
C GLY A 286 -19.73 7.36 -6.37
N GLY A 287 -19.15 6.28 -5.87
CA GLY A 287 -17.81 5.83 -6.27
C GLY A 287 -16.67 6.73 -5.78
N GLU A 288 -16.87 7.46 -4.68
CA GLU A 288 -15.88 8.39 -4.14
C GLU A 288 -14.56 7.68 -3.81
N VAL A 289 -13.45 8.31 -4.18
CA VAL A 289 -12.09 7.86 -3.81
C VAL A 289 -11.61 8.73 -2.65
N THR A 290 -11.35 8.09 -1.52
CA THR A 290 -10.89 8.76 -0.29
C THR A 290 -9.41 8.42 -0.06
N ASP A 291 -8.57 9.45 0.00
CA ASP A 291 -7.18 9.32 0.44
C ASP A 291 -7.14 9.11 1.97
N THR A 292 -6.64 7.97 2.40
CA THR A 292 -6.48 7.63 3.83
C THR A 292 -5.19 8.17 4.42
N GLY A 293 -4.34 8.78 3.60
CA GLY A 293 -3.09 9.42 4.01
C GLY A 293 -1.90 8.47 4.12
N VAL A 294 -0.72 9.08 4.22
CA VAL A 294 0.57 8.40 4.37
C VAL A 294 1.48 9.20 5.29
N SER A 295 2.34 8.51 6.01
CA SER A 295 3.36 9.12 6.88
C SER A 295 4.76 8.65 6.50
N VAL A 296 5.73 9.56 6.50
CA VAL A 296 7.15 9.20 6.33
C VAL A 296 7.71 8.76 7.68
N ILE A 297 8.10 7.49 7.77
CA ILE A 297 8.76 6.95 8.98
C ILE A 297 10.26 6.87 8.71
N THR A 298 11.03 7.56 9.56
CA THR A 298 12.49 7.55 9.61
C THR A 298 12.95 6.95 10.93
N LYS A 299 14.27 6.90 11.12
CA LYS A 299 14.87 6.49 12.41
C LYS A 299 14.45 7.39 13.58
N ASP A 300 14.22 8.66 13.32
CA ASP A 300 13.89 9.69 14.33
C ASP A 300 12.38 9.87 14.55
N SER A 301 11.55 9.13 13.81
CA SER A 301 10.09 9.19 13.95
C SER A 301 9.62 8.47 15.22
N ASP A 302 8.58 8.96 15.85
CA ASP A 302 7.80 8.20 16.83
C ASP A 302 7.08 7.06 16.07
N LYS A 303 7.32 5.81 16.49
CA LYS A 303 6.92 4.59 15.75
C LYS A 303 5.76 3.86 16.40
#